data_b4e5d6019696d2cc660c71de055f57fb
#
_entry.id   b4e5d6019696d2cc660c71de055f57fb
#
_cell.length_a   1.000
_cell.length_b   1.000
_cell.length_c   1.000
_cell.angle_alpha   90.00
_cell.angle_beta   90.00
_cell.angle_gamma   90.00
#
_symmetry.space_group_name_H-M   'P 1'
#
loop_
_entity.id
_entity.type
_entity.pdbx_description
1 polymer ?
#
loop_
_entity_poly.entity_id
_entity_poly.type
_entity_poly.pdbx_seq_one_letter_code
_entity_poly.pdbx_strand_id
1 'polypeptide(L)'
;MRLAFRFHGLSDVGAVRTNNEDVWGAWPDEGFFALADGMGGHLAGEVAAKETVEQVSRAFVKRMLGLGRKEKETMVEAMEASIASANQWVYQMSRRQKKYAGMGTTLCCLYWTHEMVVYAHVG
;
A
#
# COMPACT_ATOMS: atom_id res chain seq x y z
N MET A 1 20.58 -10.10 19.11
CA MET A 1 20.59 -10.86 17.85
C MET A 1 19.89 -10.03 16.78
N ARG A 2 20.54 -9.86 15.66
CA ARG A 2 19.94 -9.13 14.53
C ARG A 2 19.18 -10.12 13.65
N LEU A 3 17.86 -9.96 13.56
CA LEU A 3 17.04 -10.78 12.69
C LEU A 3 17.25 -10.34 11.24
N ALA A 4 17.49 -11.30 10.36
CA ALA A 4 17.49 -11.09 8.92
C ALA A 4 16.25 -11.77 8.33
N PHE A 5 15.64 -11.15 7.32
CA PHE A 5 14.52 -11.73 6.61
C PHE A 5 14.76 -11.70 5.10
N ARG A 6 14.08 -12.58 4.42
CA ARG A 6 14.01 -12.58 2.95
C ARG A 6 12.56 -12.43 2.55
N PHE A 7 12.35 -11.80 1.43
CA PHE A 7 11.02 -11.65 0.85
C PHE A 7 11.05 -11.97 -0.64
N HIS A 8 9.91 -12.33 -1.16
CA HIS A 8 9.70 -12.55 -2.59
C HIS A 8 8.26 -12.19 -2.93
N GLY A 9 8.05 -11.56 -4.08
CA GLY A 9 6.74 -11.24 -4.59
C GLY A 9 6.57 -11.75 -6.00
N LEU A 10 5.38 -12.23 -6.31
CA LEU A 10 5.00 -12.68 -7.63
C LEU A 10 3.54 -12.33 -7.88
N SER A 11 3.24 -11.86 -9.07
CA SER A 11 1.88 -11.61 -9.53
C SER A 11 1.71 -12.13 -10.93
N ASP A 12 0.55 -12.70 -11.20
CA ASP A 12 0.23 -13.30 -12.51
C ASP A 12 -1.23 -13.03 -12.84
N VAL A 13 -1.51 -12.70 -14.09
CA VAL A 13 -2.87 -12.40 -14.56
C VAL A 13 -3.79 -13.62 -14.52
N GLY A 14 -3.24 -14.81 -14.54
CA GLY A 14 -3.97 -16.07 -14.61
C GLY A 14 -4.41 -16.43 -16.03
N ALA A 15 -5.09 -17.58 -16.18
CA ALA A 15 -5.45 -18.17 -17.47
C ALA A 15 -6.71 -17.54 -18.11
N VAL A 16 -7.56 -16.88 -17.34
CA VAL A 16 -8.89 -16.42 -17.77
C VAL A 16 -8.96 -14.91 -17.98
N ARG A 17 -8.33 -14.14 -17.10
CA ARG A 17 -8.36 -12.67 -17.17
C ARG A 17 -7.36 -12.14 -18.19
N THR A 18 -7.65 -10.96 -18.74
CA THR A 18 -6.76 -10.24 -19.67
C THR A 18 -5.99 -9.13 -18.99
N ASN A 19 -6.38 -8.75 -17.77
CA ASN A 19 -5.77 -7.67 -17.00
C ASN A 19 -5.48 -8.09 -15.57
N ASN A 20 -4.30 -7.76 -15.07
CA ASN A 20 -3.89 -8.01 -13.69
C ASN A 20 -4.02 -6.69 -12.90
N GLU A 21 -4.96 -6.68 -11.96
CA GLU A 21 -5.25 -5.52 -11.13
C GLU A 21 -4.53 -5.57 -9.76
N ASP A 22 -3.71 -6.60 -9.55
CA ASP A 22 -2.91 -6.74 -8.34
C ASP A 22 -1.59 -6.00 -8.48
N VAL A 23 -1.22 -5.28 -7.44
CA VAL A 23 0.06 -4.57 -7.35
C VAL A 23 0.68 -4.82 -5.99
N TRP A 24 1.96 -5.08 -5.96
CA TRP A 24 2.72 -5.15 -4.73
C TRP A 24 3.98 -4.30 -4.82
N GLY A 25 4.48 -3.87 -3.67
CA GLY A 25 5.70 -3.10 -3.57
C GLY A 25 6.47 -3.46 -2.31
N ALA A 26 7.78 -3.34 -2.38
CA ALA A 26 8.67 -3.61 -1.28
C ALA A 26 9.73 -2.53 -1.16
N TRP A 27 9.91 -2.05 0.05
CA TRP A 27 10.94 -1.08 0.44
C TRP A 27 11.71 -1.69 1.60
N PRO A 28 12.57 -2.68 1.32
CA PRO A 28 13.21 -3.48 2.36
C PRO A 28 14.13 -2.68 3.28
N ASP A 29 14.79 -1.65 2.77
CA ASP A 29 15.65 -0.80 3.58
C ASP A 29 14.85 -0.02 4.64
N GLU A 30 13.61 0.33 4.31
CA GLU A 30 12.67 0.99 5.23
C GLU A 30 11.81 0.00 6.01
N GLY A 31 11.87 -1.30 5.70
CA GLY A 31 11.07 -2.33 6.35
C GLY A 31 9.60 -2.30 5.98
N PHE A 32 9.23 -1.70 4.85
CA PHE A 32 7.84 -1.51 4.44
C PHE A 32 7.48 -2.36 3.22
N PHE A 33 6.29 -2.97 3.27
CA PHE A 33 5.75 -3.83 2.19
C PHE A 33 4.27 -3.54 2.03
N ALA A 34 3.79 -3.57 0.80
CA ALA A 34 2.37 -3.34 0.50
C ALA A 34 1.90 -4.22 -0.65
N LEU A 35 0.63 -4.61 -0.59
CA LEU A 35 -0.07 -5.39 -1.60
C LEU A 35 -1.48 -4.84 -1.76
N ALA A 36 -1.93 -4.67 -2.98
CA ALA A 36 -3.25 -4.14 -3.30
C ALA A 36 -3.88 -4.96 -4.43
N ASP A 37 -5.16 -5.26 -4.28
CA ASP A 37 -6.02 -5.93 -5.27
C ASP A 37 -7.06 -4.92 -5.73
N GLY A 38 -6.91 -4.43 -6.96
CA GLY A 38 -7.73 -3.37 -7.52
C GLY A 38 -9.06 -3.85 -8.11
N MET A 39 -10.02 -2.94 -8.19
CA MET A 39 -11.32 -3.16 -8.80
C MET A 39 -11.77 -1.91 -9.55
N GLY A 40 -12.59 -2.04 -10.58
CA GLY A 40 -13.10 -0.90 -11.34
C GLY A 40 -13.20 -1.10 -12.84
N GLY A 41 -12.93 -2.30 -13.32
CA GLY A 41 -12.97 -2.67 -14.72
C GLY A 41 -11.86 -2.06 -15.57
N HIS A 42 -11.46 -2.72 -16.63
CA HIS A 42 -10.36 -2.32 -17.52
C HIS A 42 -9.09 -1.99 -16.73
N LEU A 43 -8.50 -0.82 -16.98
CA LEU A 43 -7.27 -0.38 -16.32
C LEU A 43 -7.51 0.38 -15.01
N ALA A 44 -8.74 0.69 -14.66
CA ALA A 44 -9.04 1.51 -13.49
C ALA A 44 -8.64 0.84 -12.17
N GLY A 45 -8.88 -0.46 -12.03
CA GLY A 45 -8.47 -1.22 -10.84
C GLY A 45 -6.95 -1.27 -10.69
N GLU A 46 -6.24 -1.50 -11.78
CA GLU A 46 -4.77 -1.46 -11.77
C GLU A 46 -4.23 -0.09 -11.34
N VAL A 47 -4.83 0.99 -11.85
CA VAL A 47 -4.45 2.35 -11.45
C VAL A 47 -4.73 2.58 -9.96
N ALA A 48 -5.90 2.17 -9.47
CA ALA A 48 -6.24 2.31 -8.06
C ALA A 48 -5.24 1.57 -7.16
N ALA A 49 -4.90 0.32 -7.51
CA ALA A 49 -3.94 -0.49 -6.76
C ALA A 49 -2.55 0.13 -6.77
N LYS A 50 -2.06 0.52 -7.95
CA LYS A 50 -0.74 1.14 -8.12
C LYS A 50 -0.62 2.45 -7.35
N GLU A 51 -1.58 3.35 -7.51
CA GLU A 51 -1.60 4.63 -6.81
C GLU A 51 -1.64 4.45 -5.30
N THR A 52 -2.44 3.50 -4.81
CA THR A 52 -2.54 3.22 -3.39
C THR A 52 -1.21 2.73 -2.81
N VAL A 53 -0.56 1.76 -3.45
CA VAL A 53 0.74 1.24 -3.00
C VAL A 53 1.79 2.35 -3.00
N GLU A 54 1.87 3.16 -4.06
CA GLU A 54 2.80 4.27 -4.14
C GLU A 54 2.54 5.35 -3.08
N GLN A 55 1.29 5.75 -2.91
CA GLN A 55 0.94 6.82 -1.97
C GLN A 55 1.12 6.40 -0.52
N VAL A 56 0.67 5.20 -0.16
CA VAL A 56 0.81 4.72 1.24
C VAL A 56 2.28 4.55 1.62
N SER A 57 3.09 3.99 0.74
CA SER A 57 4.52 3.78 1.01
C SER A 57 5.26 5.12 1.17
N ARG A 58 5.01 6.05 0.27
CA ARG A 58 5.63 7.37 0.30
C ARG A 58 5.24 8.15 1.57
N ALA A 59 3.96 8.16 1.90
CA ALA A 59 3.44 8.85 3.08
C ALA A 59 3.96 8.22 4.37
N PHE A 60 3.99 6.90 4.45
CA PHE A 60 4.45 6.18 5.63
C PHE A 60 5.94 6.37 5.88
N VAL A 61 6.77 6.17 4.86
CA VAL A 61 8.23 6.34 4.96
C VAL A 61 8.56 7.77 5.39
N LYS A 62 7.89 8.76 4.79
CA LYS A 62 8.08 10.17 5.15
C LYS A 62 7.74 10.44 6.61
N ARG A 63 6.61 9.88 7.12
CA ARG A 63 6.21 10.01 8.51
C ARG A 63 7.22 9.35 9.46
N MET A 64 7.71 8.16 9.10
CA MET A 64 8.72 7.46 9.91
C MET A 64 10.03 8.21 10.01
N LEU A 65 10.48 8.84 8.94
CA LEU A 65 11.68 9.68 8.95
C LEU A 65 11.53 10.92 9.85
N GLY A 66 10.31 11.44 9.99
CA GLY A 66 10.00 12.58 10.84
C GLY A 66 9.84 12.25 12.33
N LEU A 67 9.77 10.96 12.69
CA LEU A 67 9.64 10.55 14.07
C LEU A 67 11.01 10.42 14.75
N GLY A 68 11.17 11.11 15.88
CA GLY A 68 12.38 10.99 16.68
C GLY A 68 12.47 9.63 17.37
N ARG A 69 11.43 9.23 18.08
CA ARG A 69 11.31 7.92 18.72
C ARG A 69 10.15 7.14 18.13
N LYS A 70 10.41 5.90 17.74
CA LYS A 70 9.40 5.01 17.15
C LYS A 70 8.75 4.18 18.25
N GLU A 71 7.64 4.68 18.76
CA GLU A 71 6.79 3.96 19.71
C GLU A 71 5.65 3.28 18.96
N LYS A 72 5.10 2.22 19.56
CA LYS A 72 3.99 1.44 18.98
C LYS A 72 2.84 2.34 18.54
N GLU A 73 2.40 3.22 19.43
CA GLU A 73 1.25 4.11 19.19
C GLU A 73 1.51 5.09 18.04
N THR A 74 2.70 5.66 17.97
CA THR A 74 3.07 6.60 16.90
C THR A 74 3.21 5.91 15.55
N MET A 75 3.68 4.67 15.52
CA MET A 75 3.77 3.88 14.30
C MET A 75 2.39 3.48 13.78
N VAL A 76 1.47 3.10 14.67
CA VAL A 76 0.08 2.79 14.31
C VAL A 76 -0.62 4.04 13.76
N GLU A 77 -0.51 5.17 14.43
CA GLU A 77 -1.07 6.44 13.96
C GLU A 77 -0.51 6.85 12.59
N ALA A 78 0.80 6.67 12.38
CA ALA A 78 1.43 6.97 11.10
C ALA A 78 0.90 6.06 9.97
N MET A 79 0.67 4.79 10.28
CA MET A 79 0.08 3.83 9.34
C MET A 79 -1.35 4.24 8.97
N GLU A 80 -2.19 4.52 9.95
CA GLU A 80 -3.57 4.98 9.74
C GLU A 80 -3.62 6.27 8.92
N ALA A 81 -2.80 7.25 9.26
CA ALA A 81 -2.75 8.52 8.54
C ALA A 81 -2.27 8.36 7.10
N SER A 82 -1.33 7.45 6.86
CA SER A 82 -0.82 7.16 5.52
C SER A 82 -1.86 6.48 4.65
N ILE A 83 -2.63 5.55 5.21
CA ILE A 83 -3.75 4.90 4.53
C ILE A 83 -4.84 5.92 4.21
N ALA A 84 -5.20 6.79 5.15
CA ALA A 84 -6.19 7.83 4.93
C ALA A 84 -5.77 8.79 3.80
N SER A 85 -4.50 9.18 3.74
CA SER A 85 -3.96 10.01 2.66
C SER A 85 -4.05 9.31 1.30
N ALA A 86 -3.69 8.04 1.24
CA ALA A 86 -3.77 7.26 0.01
C ALA A 86 -5.23 7.11 -0.46
N ASN A 87 -6.16 6.84 0.46
CA ASN A 87 -7.58 6.75 0.16
C ASN A 87 -8.11 8.06 -0.42
N GLN A 88 -7.76 9.19 0.18
CA GLN A 88 -8.18 10.50 -0.30
C GLN A 88 -7.65 10.77 -1.71
N TRP A 89 -6.40 10.44 -1.98
CA TRP A 89 -5.77 10.61 -3.29
C TRP A 89 -6.51 9.81 -4.37
N VAL A 90 -6.74 8.51 -4.14
CA VAL A 90 -7.44 7.63 -5.09
C VAL A 90 -8.88 8.08 -5.29
N TYR A 91 -9.57 8.45 -4.23
CA TYR A 91 -10.92 8.99 -4.31
C TYR A 91 -10.99 10.25 -5.18
N GLN A 92 -10.08 11.19 -4.98
CA GLN A 92 -10.04 12.41 -5.79
C GLN A 92 -9.75 12.12 -7.26
N MET A 93 -8.84 11.18 -7.56
CA MET A 93 -8.60 10.75 -8.94
C MET A 93 -9.86 10.19 -9.58
N SER A 94 -10.61 9.36 -8.85
CA SER A 94 -11.84 8.77 -9.36
C SER A 94 -12.93 9.82 -9.66
N ARG A 95 -12.90 10.93 -8.95
CA ARG A 95 -13.87 12.03 -9.14
C ARG A 95 -13.48 12.99 -10.27
N ARG A 96 -12.19 13.13 -10.53
CA ARG A 96 -11.67 14.10 -11.51
C ARG A 96 -11.72 13.57 -12.95
N GLN A 97 -11.62 12.25 -13.13
CA GLN A 97 -11.55 11.64 -14.46
C GLN A 97 -12.57 10.53 -14.60
N LYS A 98 -13.44 10.64 -15.62
CA LYS A 98 -14.50 9.66 -15.88
C LYS A 98 -13.98 8.23 -16.04
N LYS A 99 -12.81 8.06 -16.67
CA LYS A 99 -12.21 6.74 -16.87
C LYS A 99 -11.85 6.02 -15.58
N TYR A 100 -11.76 6.74 -14.47
CA TYR A 100 -11.45 6.19 -13.14
C TYR A 100 -12.67 6.16 -12.20
N ALA A 101 -13.86 6.51 -12.72
CA ALA A 101 -15.08 6.51 -11.91
C ALA A 101 -15.32 5.12 -11.32
N GLY A 102 -15.56 5.08 -10.02
CA GLY A 102 -15.85 3.83 -9.31
C GLY A 102 -14.66 2.91 -9.04
N MET A 103 -13.43 3.33 -9.38
CA MET A 103 -12.24 2.54 -9.07
C MET A 103 -12.01 2.45 -7.57
N GLY A 104 -11.47 1.34 -7.16
CA GLY A 104 -11.08 1.11 -5.77
C GLY A 104 -10.05 0.00 -5.68
N THR A 105 -9.57 -0.25 -4.48
CA THR A 105 -8.62 -1.32 -4.23
C THR A 105 -8.68 -1.77 -2.78
N THR A 106 -8.37 -3.02 -2.54
CA THR A 106 -7.97 -3.48 -1.22
C THR A 106 -6.56 -3.02 -0.92
N LEU A 107 -6.13 -3.13 0.31
CA LEU A 107 -4.75 -2.86 0.72
C LEU A 107 -4.38 -3.74 1.90
N CYS A 108 -3.23 -4.38 1.79
CA CYS A 108 -2.51 -4.96 2.92
C CYS A 108 -1.14 -4.31 2.98
N CYS A 109 -0.73 -3.84 4.15
CA CYS A 109 0.62 -3.32 4.33
C CYS A 109 1.23 -3.80 5.65
N LEU A 110 2.55 -3.85 5.66
CA LEU A 110 3.33 -4.38 6.76
C LEU A 110 4.58 -3.53 6.94
N TYR A 111 4.85 -3.16 8.18
CA TYR A 111 6.07 -2.49 8.58
C TYR A 111 6.82 -3.33 9.60
N TRP A 112 8.07 -3.64 9.30
CA TRP A 112 8.93 -4.49 10.11
C TRP A 112 9.99 -3.65 10.82
N THR A 113 10.09 -3.83 12.13
CA THR A 113 11.21 -3.34 12.93
C THR A 113 11.89 -4.51 13.62
N HIS A 114 13.01 -4.26 14.31
CA HIS A 114 13.68 -5.30 15.09
C HIS A 114 12.86 -5.81 16.28
N GLU A 115 11.89 -5.03 16.71
CA GLU A 115 11.12 -5.31 17.93
C GLU A 115 9.70 -5.75 17.62
N MET A 116 9.12 -5.32 16.50
CA MET A 116 7.72 -5.57 16.21
C MET A 116 7.40 -5.52 14.73
N VAL A 117 6.24 -6.02 14.41
CA VAL A 117 5.61 -5.88 13.10
C VAL A 117 4.31 -5.09 13.29
N VAL A 118 4.15 -4.05 12.49
CA VAL A 118 2.88 -3.31 12.39
C VAL A 118 2.27 -3.67 11.03
N TYR A 119 1.03 -4.08 11.03
CA TYR A 119 0.32 -4.38 9.78
C TYR A 119 -1.06 -3.75 9.78
N ALA A 120 -1.58 -3.52 8.58
CA ALA A 120 -2.93 -2.99 8.38
C ALA A 120 -3.51 -3.56 7.09
N HIS A 121 -4.84 -3.64 7.05
CA HIS A 121 -5.55 -4.01 5.83
C HIS A 121 -6.84 -3.20 5.68
N VAL A 122 -7.26 -3.02 4.44
CA VAL A 122 -8.51 -2.38 4.04
C VAL A 122 -9.18 -3.26 2.97
N GLY A 123 -10.43 -3.57 3.19
CA GLY A 123 -11.18 -4.45 2.28
C GLY A 123 -11.24 -5.90 2.65
#